data_7a050773cd1d159f0aa26774f187ea2a
#
_entry.id   7a050773cd1d159f0aa26774f187ea2a
#
_cell.length_a   1.000
_cell.length_b   1.000
_cell.length_c   1.000
_cell.angle_alpha   90.00
_cell.angle_beta   90.00
_cell.angle_gamma   90.00
#
_symmetry.space_group_name_H-M   'P 1'
#
loop_
_entity.id
_entity.type
_entity.pdbx_description
1 polymer ?
#
loop_
_entity_poly.entity_id
_entity_poly.type
_entity_poly.pdbx_seq_one_letter_code
_entity_poly.pdbx_strand_id
1 'polypeptide(L)'
;MEFNVHSEIVKDLNFGDQAKSKIMSGVEKLNKAVSSTLGASGKCVIYEDGLGKPIVTKDGVTVANSVILMDPAENIGATLIKEAAQKTVKEAGDGTTTSTVLAHSILNTYTESNLTNLRAIKKGINLGVDRVIKYLDKISIPVKDEMLTHVANISANNDIVLGRIIADAYTKVGKDGVVLMEESDDETTHTEVVDGVKFDSGLRSPHLVTDKEKGKAVLESPVVLITETEIDSIRKIQNVLEYAIKSKRPILIIGNVGPQPMSALIMNKAKGNIKVNVVEAPGFSTLTRDMLDDLAAITGARVISEDLGDDLDLIDESFLGEAVKAVTDDKDTVITTTEINEATKDRIETIEKQIKEEKNPYLLKKLNDRKAMLSGAVGIIYVGANSKVELKEKKDRVEDAIYAVKAALKEGIVPGAGVALVNASSSISPKCPGEKILLDAIKAPFKRILENGGITPPDEIGKGRGIDVVTGKSVRMVSAGIIDPVLVTKTALKNAASVATTIMSADCVISNVRE
;
A
#
# COMPACT_ATOMS: atom_id res chain seq x y z
N MET A 1 3.93 13.99 45.49
CA MET A 1 5.25 14.18 44.87
C MET A 1 5.40 13.09 43.82
N GLU A 2 5.03 13.37 42.58
CA GLU A 2 5.28 12.46 41.47
C GLU A 2 6.75 12.65 41.06
N PHE A 3 7.56 11.63 41.34
CA PHE A 3 8.89 11.57 40.77
C PHE A 3 8.79 11.23 39.29
N ASN A 4 8.79 12.28 38.44
CA ASN A 4 9.09 12.12 37.02
C ASN A 4 10.55 11.67 36.90
N VAL A 5 10.78 10.37 36.95
CA VAL A 5 12.06 9.79 36.56
C VAL A 5 12.11 9.84 35.02
N HIS A 6 12.45 11.01 34.46
CA HIS A 6 13.03 11.05 33.13
C HIS A 6 14.39 10.35 33.26
N SER A 7 14.45 9.08 32.85
CA SER A 7 15.74 8.41 32.68
C SER A 7 16.52 9.24 31.63
N GLU A 8 17.54 9.97 32.08
CA GLU A 8 18.46 10.68 31.21
C GLU A 8 19.22 9.65 30.38
N ILE A 9 18.79 9.51 29.11
CA ILE A 9 19.45 8.60 28.17
C ILE A 9 20.71 9.28 27.66
N VAL A 10 21.87 8.72 27.94
CA VAL A 10 23.16 9.22 27.45
C VAL A 10 23.18 9.19 25.92
N LYS A 11 23.63 10.28 25.34
CA LYS A 11 23.69 10.46 23.88
C LYS A 11 25.14 10.40 23.37
N ASP A 12 25.33 9.73 22.24
CA ASP A 12 26.54 9.81 21.43
C ASP A 12 26.31 10.82 20.30
N LEU A 13 27.23 11.75 20.14
CA LEU A 13 27.15 12.83 19.15
C LEU A 13 28.28 12.68 18.13
N ASN A 14 27.91 12.51 16.88
CA ASN A 14 28.83 12.49 15.75
C ASN A 14 28.58 13.69 14.85
N PHE A 15 29.64 14.39 14.42
CA PHE A 15 29.55 15.64 13.65
C PHE A 15 30.26 15.53 12.30
N GLY A 16 29.85 16.39 11.35
CA GLY A 16 30.55 16.60 10.07
C GLY A 16 30.77 15.31 9.29
N ASP A 17 31.99 15.09 8.84
CA ASP A 17 32.34 13.95 7.98
C ASP A 17 32.24 12.60 8.70
N GLN A 18 32.47 12.56 10.02
CA GLN A 18 32.30 11.34 10.82
C GLN A 18 30.82 10.91 10.84
N ALA A 19 29.90 11.85 11.08
CA ALA A 19 28.48 11.58 11.05
C ALA A 19 28.04 11.09 9.66
N LYS A 20 28.46 11.76 8.61
CA LYS A 20 28.15 11.39 7.21
C LYS A 20 28.66 10.01 6.85
N SER A 21 29.91 9.69 7.23
CA SER A 21 30.53 8.39 6.97
C SER A 21 29.75 7.25 7.64
N LYS A 22 29.34 7.42 8.92
CA LYS A 22 28.54 6.41 9.63
C LYS A 22 27.17 6.23 9.02
N ILE A 23 26.45 7.33 8.70
CA ILE A 23 25.15 7.27 8.02
C ILE A 23 25.28 6.50 6.71
N MET A 24 26.26 6.85 5.88
CA MET A 24 26.49 6.22 4.58
C MET A 24 26.83 4.73 4.72
N SER A 25 27.62 4.35 5.72
CA SER A 25 27.90 2.94 6.03
C SER A 25 26.61 2.17 6.33
N GLY A 26 25.71 2.74 7.14
CA GLY A 26 24.40 2.13 7.44
C GLY A 26 23.52 2.00 6.21
N VAL A 27 23.45 3.05 5.39
CA VAL A 27 22.71 3.06 4.10
C VAL A 27 23.26 1.99 3.15
N GLU A 28 24.58 1.86 3.05
CA GLU A 28 25.23 0.88 2.17
C GLU A 28 24.95 -0.57 2.64
N LYS A 29 25.07 -0.85 3.95
CA LYS A 29 24.78 -2.17 4.52
C LYS A 29 23.35 -2.59 4.21
N LEU A 30 22.37 -1.69 4.46
CA LEU A 30 20.98 -1.95 4.13
C LEU A 30 20.78 -2.16 2.63
N ASN A 31 21.32 -1.27 1.80
CA ASN A 31 21.20 -1.39 0.34
C ASN A 31 21.79 -2.70 -0.18
N LYS A 32 22.93 -3.16 0.31
CA LYS A 32 23.53 -4.44 -0.10
C LYS A 32 22.60 -5.62 0.19
N ALA A 33 21.96 -5.65 1.37
CA ALA A 33 21.02 -6.68 1.73
C ALA A 33 19.76 -6.64 0.83
N VAL A 34 19.09 -5.48 0.77
CA VAL A 34 17.82 -5.32 0.06
C VAL A 34 17.99 -5.42 -1.46
N SER A 35 19.01 -4.78 -2.05
CA SER A 35 19.21 -4.77 -3.50
C SER A 35 19.55 -6.13 -4.10
N SER A 36 20.00 -7.10 -3.28
CA SER A 36 20.25 -8.46 -3.74
C SER A 36 18.98 -9.19 -4.18
N THR A 37 17.80 -8.75 -3.70
CA THR A 37 16.51 -9.34 -4.06
C THR A 37 15.91 -8.76 -5.34
N LEU A 38 16.50 -7.68 -5.91
CA LEU A 38 15.91 -6.93 -7.01
C LEU A 38 15.93 -7.69 -8.34
N GLY A 39 14.78 -7.74 -9.01
CA GLY A 39 14.59 -8.27 -10.36
C GLY A 39 14.38 -9.77 -10.43
N ALA A 40 14.12 -10.29 -11.64
CA ALA A 40 13.77 -11.71 -11.88
C ALA A 40 14.86 -12.70 -11.40
N SER A 41 16.14 -12.28 -11.42
CA SER A 41 17.27 -13.04 -10.90
C SER A 41 17.67 -12.66 -9.47
N GLY A 42 16.77 -11.97 -8.75
CA GLY A 42 16.97 -11.61 -7.35
C GLY A 42 17.16 -12.84 -6.46
N LYS A 43 18.06 -12.72 -5.48
CA LYS A 43 18.46 -13.81 -4.57
C LYS A 43 17.62 -13.78 -3.30
N CYS A 44 17.49 -14.95 -2.64
CA CYS A 44 16.93 -15.01 -1.30
C CYS A 44 17.91 -14.45 -0.27
N VAL A 45 17.35 -13.82 0.75
CA VAL A 45 18.06 -13.41 1.96
C VAL A 45 17.62 -14.31 3.11
N ILE A 46 18.57 -14.76 3.92
CA ILE A 46 18.31 -15.54 5.13
C ILE A 46 18.56 -14.63 6.32
N TYR A 47 17.59 -14.52 7.22
CA TYR A 47 17.72 -13.76 8.47
C TYR A 47 17.14 -14.55 9.65
N GLU A 48 17.52 -14.19 10.86
CA GLU A 48 16.94 -14.74 12.08
C GLU A 48 15.79 -13.86 12.56
N ASP A 49 14.67 -14.48 12.93
CA ASP A 49 13.57 -13.77 13.59
C ASP A 49 13.89 -13.43 15.06
N GLY A 50 12.97 -12.76 15.75
CA GLY A 50 13.14 -12.39 17.15
C GLY A 50 13.31 -13.58 18.14
N LEU A 51 13.09 -14.81 17.67
CA LEU A 51 13.24 -16.06 18.43
C LEU A 51 14.49 -16.86 18.02
N GLY A 52 15.31 -16.31 17.10
CA GLY A 52 16.51 -16.99 16.59
C GLY A 52 16.21 -18.05 15.51
N LYS A 53 15.00 -18.07 14.94
CA LYS A 53 14.65 -19.01 13.87
C LYS A 53 15.08 -18.45 12.52
N PRO A 54 15.77 -19.24 11.65
CA PRO A 54 16.13 -18.80 10.32
C PRO A 54 14.89 -18.70 9.42
N ILE A 55 14.75 -17.57 8.75
CA ILE A 55 13.70 -17.28 7.75
C ILE A 55 14.37 -16.96 6.43
N VAL A 56 13.83 -17.51 5.35
CA VAL A 56 14.26 -17.25 3.97
C VAL A 56 13.20 -16.39 3.29
N THR A 57 13.62 -15.27 2.72
CA THR A 57 12.70 -14.37 2.00
C THR A 57 13.36 -13.75 0.78
N LYS A 58 12.55 -13.34 -0.20
CA LYS A 58 12.93 -12.45 -1.31
C LYS A 58 12.27 -11.08 -1.20
N ASP A 59 11.34 -10.92 -0.23
CA ASP A 59 10.64 -9.66 -0.07
C ASP A 59 11.58 -8.58 0.49
N GLY A 60 11.67 -7.46 -0.24
CA GLY A 60 12.53 -6.33 0.12
C GLY A 60 12.08 -5.61 1.39
N VAL A 61 10.78 -5.60 1.71
CA VAL A 61 10.24 -4.99 2.94
C VAL A 61 10.70 -5.78 4.15
N THR A 62 10.49 -7.08 4.10
CA THR A 62 10.88 -8.02 5.18
C THR A 62 12.39 -7.97 5.42
N VAL A 63 13.19 -7.99 4.34
CA VAL A 63 14.65 -7.85 4.44
C VAL A 63 15.03 -6.50 5.05
N ALA A 64 14.43 -5.39 4.59
CA ALA A 64 14.72 -4.08 5.15
C ALA A 64 14.40 -4.01 6.66
N ASN A 65 13.25 -4.52 7.06
CA ASN A 65 12.82 -4.51 8.46
C ASN A 65 13.68 -5.37 9.37
N SER A 66 14.23 -6.48 8.87
CA SER A 66 15.09 -7.38 9.65
C SER A 66 16.48 -6.80 9.97
N VAL A 67 16.95 -5.82 9.21
CA VAL A 67 18.28 -5.22 9.40
C VAL A 67 18.27 -4.25 10.59
N ILE A 68 18.97 -4.60 11.65
CA ILE A 68 19.26 -3.72 12.79
C ILE A 68 20.77 -3.73 12.99
N LEU A 69 21.39 -2.54 12.96
CA LEU A 69 22.85 -2.40 13.05
C LEU A 69 23.30 -2.10 14.49
N MET A 70 24.45 -2.63 14.87
CA MET A 70 25.02 -2.44 16.21
C MET A 70 25.40 -0.98 16.46
N ASP A 71 26.10 -0.32 15.51
CA ASP A 71 26.41 1.10 15.66
C ASP A 71 25.13 1.93 15.53
N PRO A 72 24.76 2.70 16.58
CA PRO A 72 23.50 3.46 16.56
C PRO A 72 23.44 4.51 15.45
N ALA A 73 24.56 5.14 15.09
CA ALA A 73 24.59 6.15 14.02
C ALA A 73 24.42 5.50 12.63
N GLU A 74 25.05 4.36 12.39
CA GLU A 74 24.81 3.56 11.18
C GLU A 74 23.34 3.10 11.11
N ASN A 75 22.78 2.65 12.24
CA ASN A 75 21.40 2.21 12.30
C ASN A 75 20.40 3.34 12.00
N ILE A 76 20.70 4.58 12.38
CA ILE A 76 19.90 5.75 11.97
C ILE A 76 19.90 5.90 10.47
N GLY A 77 21.06 5.79 9.81
CA GLY A 77 21.16 5.83 8.35
C GLY A 77 20.32 4.76 7.66
N ALA A 78 20.41 3.52 8.13
CA ALA A 78 19.58 2.42 7.65
C ALA A 78 18.08 2.68 7.87
N THR A 79 17.69 3.17 9.06
CA THR A 79 16.29 3.44 9.41
C THR A 79 15.66 4.50 8.50
N LEU A 80 16.38 5.58 8.19
CA LEU A 80 15.89 6.62 7.28
C LEU A 80 15.58 6.07 5.87
N ILE A 81 16.40 5.15 5.37
CA ILE A 81 16.12 4.50 4.08
C ILE A 81 14.93 3.54 4.18
N LYS A 82 14.77 2.82 5.31
CA LYS A 82 13.59 1.99 5.54
C LYS A 82 12.30 2.79 5.51
N GLU A 83 12.29 4.00 6.09
CA GLU A 83 11.12 4.89 6.05
C GLU A 83 10.73 5.25 4.61
N ALA A 84 11.70 5.52 3.71
CA ALA A 84 11.42 5.75 2.30
C ALA A 84 10.78 4.52 1.63
N ALA A 85 11.31 3.34 1.93
CA ALA A 85 10.82 2.09 1.41
C ALA A 85 9.39 1.79 1.89
N GLN A 86 9.13 1.90 3.18
CA GLN A 86 7.80 1.72 3.79
C GLN A 86 6.78 2.71 3.26
N LYS A 87 7.17 3.99 3.10
CA LYS A 87 6.31 5.00 2.52
C LYS A 87 5.95 4.69 1.07
N THR A 88 6.89 4.12 0.31
CA THR A 88 6.65 3.72 -1.09
C THR A 88 5.61 2.61 -1.17
N VAL A 89 5.71 1.59 -0.33
CA VAL A 89 4.69 0.52 -0.23
C VAL A 89 3.34 1.09 0.19
N LYS A 90 3.32 1.94 1.19
CA LYS A 90 2.06 2.55 1.65
C LYS A 90 1.35 3.37 0.56
N GLU A 91 2.08 4.05 -0.32
CA GLU A 91 1.53 4.92 -1.37
C GLU A 91 1.23 4.17 -2.67
N ALA A 92 2.06 3.19 -3.04
CA ALA A 92 2.00 2.50 -4.33
C ALA A 92 1.87 0.97 -4.23
N GLY A 93 1.97 0.40 -3.02
CA GLY A 93 1.83 -1.03 -2.74
C GLY A 93 3.05 -1.87 -3.08
N ASP A 94 4.02 -1.34 -3.82
CA ASP A 94 5.24 -2.02 -4.26
C ASP A 94 6.37 -0.98 -4.45
N GLY A 95 7.59 -1.43 -4.78
CA GLY A 95 8.74 -0.57 -5.10
C GLY A 95 9.71 -0.31 -3.96
N THR A 96 9.64 -1.08 -2.87
CA THR A 96 10.55 -1.01 -1.70
C THR A 96 12.01 -1.10 -2.10
N THR A 97 12.36 -2.15 -2.83
CA THR A 97 13.75 -2.40 -3.26
C THR A 97 14.22 -1.33 -4.22
N THR A 98 13.36 -0.91 -5.15
CA THR A 98 13.66 0.17 -6.11
C THR A 98 13.92 1.50 -5.40
N SER A 99 13.10 1.87 -4.41
CA SER A 99 13.29 3.13 -3.65
C SER A 99 14.57 3.10 -2.82
N THR A 100 14.92 1.96 -2.22
CA THR A 100 16.17 1.75 -1.48
C THR A 100 17.40 1.94 -2.38
N VAL A 101 17.40 1.30 -3.55
CA VAL A 101 18.50 1.39 -4.54
C VAL A 101 18.64 2.83 -5.06
N LEU A 102 17.52 3.49 -5.36
CA LEU A 102 17.52 4.88 -5.82
C LEU A 102 18.05 5.83 -4.75
N ALA A 103 17.60 5.70 -3.50
CA ALA A 103 18.06 6.56 -2.40
C ALA A 103 19.57 6.41 -2.15
N HIS A 104 20.05 5.18 -2.08
CA HIS A 104 21.48 4.90 -1.98
C HIS A 104 22.27 5.50 -3.16
N SER A 105 21.81 5.29 -4.40
CA SER A 105 22.50 5.78 -5.59
C SER A 105 22.55 7.30 -5.64
N ILE A 106 21.47 8.00 -5.26
CA ILE A 106 21.45 9.48 -5.19
C ILE A 106 22.49 9.98 -4.17
N LEU A 107 22.56 9.35 -2.99
CA LEU A 107 23.53 9.69 -1.94
C LEU A 107 24.97 9.43 -2.41
N ASN A 108 25.21 8.27 -3.01
CA ASN A 108 26.55 7.90 -3.49
C ASN A 108 27.03 8.84 -4.60
N THR A 109 26.18 9.11 -5.60
CA THR A 109 26.52 10.03 -6.70
C THR A 109 26.77 11.46 -6.19
N TYR A 110 26.02 11.90 -5.15
CA TYR A 110 26.29 13.18 -4.49
C TYR A 110 27.65 13.18 -3.81
N THR A 111 27.96 12.16 -3.01
CA THR A 111 29.24 12.06 -2.29
C THR A 111 30.42 12.05 -3.25
N GLU A 112 30.35 11.31 -4.36
CA GLU A 112 31.38 11.25 -5.40
C GLU A 112 31.56 12.58 -6.15
N SER A 113 30.50 13.41 -6.22
CA SER A 113 30.56 14.71 -6.94
C SER A 113 31.43 15.76 -6.27
N ASN A 114 31.74 15.63 -4.98
CA ASN A 114 32.50 16.59 -4.16
C ASN A 114 31.92 18.03 -4.20
N LEU A 115 30.63 18.19 -4.50
CA LEU A 115 29.98 19.49 -4.58
C LEU A 115 29.53 19.97 -3.19
N THR A 116 29.77 21.25 -2.88
CA THR A 116 29.54 21.81 -1.53
C THR A 116 28.26 22.64 -1.39
N ASN A 117 27.72 23.19 -2.48
CA ASN A 117 26.49 24.00 -2.40
C ASN A 117 25.23 23.13 -2.26
N LEU A 118 25.02 22.62 -1.06
CA LEU A 118 23.93 21.71 -0.74
C LEU A 118 22.53 22.24 -1.12
N ARG A 119 22.27 23.54 -0.88
CA ARG A 119 20.97 24.15 -1.20
C ARG A 119 20.68 24.12 -2.70
N ALA A 120 21.67 24.45 -3.53
CA ALA A 120 21.52 24.41 -4.98
C ALA A 120 21.37 22.97 -5.49
N ILE A 121 22.11 22.03 -4.90
CA ILE A 121 22.05 20.61 -5.26
C ILE A 121 20.68 20.05 -4.95
N LYS A 122 20.15 20.24 -3.74
CA LYS A 122 18.79 19.79 -3.34
C LYS A 122 17.71 20.36 -4.26
N LYS A 123 17.79 21.66 -4.57
CA LYS A 123 16.86 22.29 -5.53
C LYS A 123 16.96 21.65 -6.91
N GLY A 124 18.17 21.32 -7.35
CA GLY A 124 18.42 20.66 -8.62
C GLY A 124 17.90 19.22 -8.66
N ILE A 125 18.09 18.44 -7.60
CA ILE A 125 17.55 17.08 -7.47
C ILE A 125 16.01 17.13 -7.57
N ASN A 126 15.36 18.01 -6.82
CA ASN A 126 13.89 18.12 -6.85
C ASN A 126 13.38 18.53 -8.25
N LEU A 127 14.05 19.50 -8.91
CA LEU A 127 13.73 19.86 -10.29
C LEU A 127 13.87 18.66 -11.24
N GLY A 128 14.91 17.86 -11.05
CA GLY A 128 15.13 16.65 -11.82
C GLY A 128 14.02 15.62 -11.60
N VAL A 129 13.61 15.40 -10.35
CA VAL A 129 12.47 14.51 -10.01
C VAL A 129 11.20 14.93 -10.75
N ASP A 130 10.84 16.23 -10.70
CA ASP A 130 9.65 16.73 -11.39
C ASP A 130 9.72 16.51 -12.91
N ARG A 131 10.89 16.68 -13.51
CA ARG A 131 11.10 16.47 -14.95
C ARG A 131 11.06 14.99 -15.34
N VAL A 132 11.62 14.11 -14.51
CA VAL A 132 11.54 12.65 -14.72
C VAL A 132 10.10 12.17 -14.56
N ILE A 133 9.35 12.64 -13.57
CA ILE A 133 7.93 12.31 -13.41
C ILE A 133 7.14 12.72 -14.65
N LYS A 134 7.29 13.96 -15.11
CA LYS A 134 6.64 14.42 -16.35
C LYS A 134 7.02 13.60 -17.58
N TYR A 135 8.26 13.12 -17.65
CA TYR A 135 8.69 12.22 -18.72
C TYR A 135 7.98 10.86 -18.62
N LEU A 136 7.92 10.27 -17.42
CA LEU A 136 7.22 9.00 -17.19
C LEU A 136 5.74 9.10 -17.52
N ASP A 137 5.06 10.19 -17.11
CA ASP A 137 3.66 10.45 -17.47
C ASP A 137 3.46 10.52 -18.99
N LYS A 138 4.41 11.16 -19.70
CA LYS A 138 4.33 11.28 -21.16
C LYS A 138 4.49 9.96 -21.91
N ILE A 139 5.30 9.03 -21.37
CA ILE A 139 5.54 7.72 -22.00
C ILE A 139 4.63 6.61 -21.46
N SER A 140 3.82 6.92 -20.47
CA SER A 140 2.84 5.99 -19.89
C SER A 140 1.89 5.45 -20.96
N ILE A 141 1.65 4.16 -20.90
CA ILE A 141 0.72 3.43 -21.77
C ILE A 141 -0.43 2.93 -20.90
N PRO A 142 -1.69 3.28 -21.20
CA PRO A 142 -2.84 2.71 -20.50
C PRO A 142 -2.86 1.18 -20.62
N VAL A 143 -3.18 0.51 -19.52
CA VAL A 143 -3.22 -0.95 -19.48
C VAL A 143 -4.43 -1.48 -20.25
N LYS A 144 -4.20 -2.47 -21.10
CA LYS A 144 -5.22 -3.30 -21.74
C LYS A 144 -5.26 -4.65 -21.02
N ASP A 145 -6.38 -5.37 -21.12
CA ASP A 145 -6.59 -6.62 -20.38
C ASP A 145 -5.48 -7.65 -20.58
N GLU A 146 -4.97 -7.79 -21.81
CA GLU A 146 -3.82 -8.65 -22.12
C GLU A 146 -2.53 -8.30 -21.35
N MET A 147 -2.36 -7.02 -20.98
CA MET A 147 -1.19 -6.53 -20.26
C MET A 147 -1.29 -6.80 -18.76
N LEU A 148 -2.50 -7.01 -18.21
CA LEU A 148 -2.69 -7.31 -16.78
C LEU A 148 -1.91 -8.57 -16.37
N THR A 149 -1.95 -9.60 -17.21
CA THR A 149 -1.20 -10.85 -16.98
C THR A 149 0.31 -10.58 -16.90
N HIS A 150 0.84 -9.71 -17.75
CA HIS A 150 2.27 -9.36 -17.73
C HIS A 150 2.66 -8.60 -16.47
N VAL A 151 1.83 -7.61 -16.05
CA VAL A 151 2.06 -6.87 -14.79
C VAL A 151 2.04 -7.83 -13.61
N ALA A 152 1.02 -8.68 -13.52
CA ALA A 152 0.86 -9.64 -12.44
C ALA A 152 2.01 -10.66 -12.41
N ASN A 153 2.42 -11.17 -13.57
CA ASN A 153 3.54 -12.14 -13.67
C ASN A 153 4.84 -11.56 -13.13
N ILE A 154 5.19 -10.32 -13.52
CA ILE A 154 6.46 -9.71 -13.09
C ILE A 154 6.46 -9.53 -11.57
N SER A 155 5.40 -8.99 -11.02
CA SER A 155 5.29 -8.75 -9.57
C SER A 155 5.14 -10.06 -8.78
N ALA A 156 4.57 -11.12 -9.39
CA ALA A 156 4.55 -12.46 -8.81
C ALA A 156 5.87 -13.24 -9.03
N ASN A 157 6.98 -12.57 -9.30
CA ASN A 157 8.31 -13.16 -9.52
C ASN A 157 8.35 -14.14 -10.69
N ASN A 158 7.68 -13.82 -11.81
CA ASN A 158 7.52 -14.61 -13.03
C ASN A 158 6.75 -15.93 -12.84
N ASP A 159 5.89 -16.01 -11.84
CA ASP A 159 4.95 -17.12 -11.68
C ASP A 159 3.75 -16.94 -12.62
N ILE A 160 3.80 -17.61 -13.77
CA ILE A 160 2.78 -17.49 -14.82
C ILE A 160 1.40 -17.93 -14.34
N VAL A 161 1.34 -18.92 -13.43
CA VAL A 161 0.08 -19.44 -12.89
C VAL A 161 -0.56 -18.41 -11.99
N LEU A 162 0.18 -17.89 -11.02
CA LEU A 162 -0.29 -16.83 -10.14
C LEU A 162 -0.65 -15.56 -10.91
N GLY A 163 0.19 -15.13 -11.83
CA GLY A 163 -0.08 -13.93 -12.64
C GLY A 163 -1.38 -14.04 -13.45
N ARG A 164 -1.68 -15.23 -13.99
CA ARG A 164 -2.94 -15.46 -14.71
C ARG A 164 -4.14 -15.44 -13.77
N ILE A 165 -4.06 -16.08 -12.60
CA ILE A 165 -5.13 -16.08 -11.58
C ILE A 165 -5.46 -14.64 -11.16
N ILE A 166 -4.44 -13.81 -10.94
CA ILE A 166 -4.61 -12.42 -10.53
C ILE A 166 -5.21 -11.57 -11.66
N ALA A 167 -4.72 -11.73 -12.88
CA ALA A 167 -5.26 -11.03 -14.04
C ALA A 167 -6.72 -11.41 -14.30
N ASP A 168 -7.07 -12.68 -14.19
CA ASP A 168 -8.44 -13.17 -14.34
C ASP A 168 -9.37 -12.59 -13.26
N ALA A 169 -8.88 -12.45 -12.01
CA ALA A 169 -9.63 -11.79 -10.94
C ALA A 169 -10.00 -10.34 -11.35
N TYR A 170 -9.01 -9.55 -11.75
CA TYR A 170 -9.24 -8.16 -12.18
C TYR A 170 -10.11 -8.05 -13.45
N THR A 171 -9.98 -8.98 -14.38
CA THR A 171 -10.83 -9.02 -15.58
C THR A 171 -12.30 -9.26 -15.23
N LYS A 172 -12.56 -10.12 -14.23
CA LYS A 172 -13.92 -10.45 -13.77
C LYS A 172 -14.55 -9.31 -12.97
N VAL A 173 -13.79 -8.66 -12.06
CA VAL A 173 -14.33 -7.58 -11.22
C VAL A 173 -14.30 -6.21 -11.92
N GLY A 174 -13.56 -6.07 -13.02
CA GLY A 174 -13.42 -4.80 -13.76
C GLY A 174 -12.40 -3.85 -13.13
N LYS A 175 -12.22 -2.68 -13.78
CA LYS A 175 -11.17 -1.71 -13.42
C LYS A 175 -11.36 -1.07 -12.05
N ASP A 176 -12.60 -0.88 -11.64
CA ASP A 176 -12.98 -0.26 -10.37
C ASP A 176 -13.27 -1.31 -9.28
N GLY A 177 -13.24 -2.60 -9.63
CA GLY A 177 -13.42 -3.71 -8.73
C GLY A 177 -12.28 -3.85 -7.73
N VAL A 178 -12.57 -4.51 -6.62
CA VAL A 178 -11.60 -4.78 -5.55
C VAL A 178 -11.15 -6.23 -5.63
N VAL A 179 -9.84 -6.46 -5.50
CA VAL A 179 -9.29 -7.80 -5.35
C VAL A 179 -8.68 -7.92 -3.96
N LEU A 180 -9.15 -8.89 -3.19
CA LEU A 180 -8.66 -9.25 -1.86
C LEU A 180 -7.89 -10.57 -1.94
N MET A 181 -7.09 -10.83 -0.93
CA MET A 181 -6.38 -12.10 -0.78
C MET A 181 -6.72 -12.74 0.55
N GLU A 182 -6.96 -14.05 0.52
CA GLU A 182 -7.24 -14.88 1.69
C GLU A 182 -6.41 -16.17 1.67
N GLU A 183 -6.32 -16.84 2.80
CA GLU A 183 -5.73 -18.18 2.87
C GLU A 183 -6.76 -19.20 2.41
N SER A 184 -6.32 -20.15 1.60
CA SER A 184 -7.12 -21.32 1.24
C SER A 184 -6.88 -22.44 2.26
N ASP A 185 -7.93 -23.17 2.59
CA ASP A 185 -7.80 -24.43 3.32
C ASP A 185 -7.22 -25.54 2.44
N ASP A 186 -7.25 -25.36 1.11
CA ASP A 186 -6.73 -26.28 0.12
C ASP A 186 -5.29 -25.90 -0.31
N GLU A 187 -4.57 -26.86 -0.90
CA GLU A 187 -3.23 -26.63 -1.46
C GLU A 187 -3.23 -25.77 -2.72
N THR A 188 -4.39 -25.63 -3.36
CA THR A 188 -4.56 -24.94 -4.65
C THR A 188 -4.93 -23.47 -4.49
N THR A 189 -4.30 -22.61 -5.30
CA THR A 189 -4.68 -21.21 -5.40
C THR A 189 -5.78 -21.04 -6.43
N HIS A 190 -6.87 -20.37 -6.07
CA HIS A 190 -8.00 -20.12 -6.95
C HIS A 190 -8.64 -18.75 -6.68
N THR A 191 -9.56 -18.34 -7.54
CA THR A 191 -10.26 -17.05 -7.42
C THR A 191 -11.76 -17.27 -7.37
N GLU A 192 -12.40 -16.58 -6.43
CA GLU A 192 -13.84 -16.43 -6.38
C GLU A 192 -14.23 -14.97 -6.59
N VAL A 193 -15.39 -14.73 -7.14
CA VAL A 193 -15.97 -13.39 -7.24
C VAL A 193 -17.23 -13.38 -6.41
N VAL A 194 -17.27 -12.46 -5.45
CA VAL A 194 -18.40 -12.27 -4.54
C VAL A 194 -18.93 -10.85 -4.68
N ASP A 195 -20.17 -10.67 -4.31
CA ASP A 195 -20.76 -9.34 -4.26
C ASP A 195 -20.21 -8.57 -3.06
N GLY A 196 -19.98 -7.28 -3.26
CA GLY A 196 -19.42 -6.44 -2.20
C GLY A 196 -19.30 -4.99 -2.59
N VAL A 197 -19.03 -4.17 -1.59
CA VAL A 197 -18.89 -2.72 -1.73
C VAL A 197 -17.59 -2.23 -1.16
N LYS A 198 -16.97 -1.28 -1.86
CA LYS A 198 -15.84 -0.52 -1.39
C LYS A 198 -16.22 0.95 -1.24
N PHE A 199 -15.87 1.57 -0.12
CA PHE A 199 -16.06 2.99 0.11
C PHE A 199 -14.85 3.63 0.81
N ASP A 200 -14.66 4.93 0.57
CA ASP A 200 -13.52 5.71 1.05
C ASP A 200 -13.75 6.13 2.52
N SER A 201 -13.56 5.19 3.44
CA SER A 201 -13.55 5.43 4.88
C SER A 201 -12.63 4.43 5.55
N GLY A 202 -11.55 4.93 6.14
CA GLY A 202 -10.50 4.13 6.76
C GLY A 202 -10.64 4.00 8.27
N LEU A 203 -9.63 3.39 8.88
CA LEU A 203 -9.53 3.18 10.33
C LEU A 203 -9.56 4.49 11.11
N ARG A 204 -10.49 4.62 12.06
CA ARG A 204 -10.58 5.76 12.99
C ARG A 204 -9.49 5.75 14.05
N SER A 205 -8.90 4.60 14.34
CA SER A 205 -7.84 4.45 15.33
C SER A 205 -6.94 3.26 15.00
N PRO A 206 -5.61 3.39 15.15
CA PRO A 206 -4.69 2.26 15.03
C PRO A 206 -4.97 1.12 16.03
N HIS A 207 -5.64 1.42 17.14
CA HIS A 207 -6.02 0.42 18.15
C HIS A 207 -7.16 -0.50 17.68
N LEU A 208 -7.85 -0.16 16.58
CA LEU A 208 -8.89 -1.00 15.97
C LEU A 208 -8.31 -2.05 15.01
N VAL A 209 -7.03 -1.98 14.69
CA VAL A 209 -6.32 -2.97 13.85
C VAL A 209 -6.42 -4.37 14.49
N THR A 210 -6.76 -5.37 13.68
CA THR A 210 -6.76 -6.79 14.08
C THR A 210 -5.56 -7.53 13.52
N ASP A 211 -5.16 -7.22 12.29
CA ASP A 211 -3.96 -7.70 11.64
C ASP A 211 -2.85 -6.64 11.76
N LYS A 212 -1.98 -6.81 12.75
CA LYS A 212 -0.90 -5.86 13.05
C LYS A 212 0.20 -5.84 11.98
N GLU A 213 0.41 -6.94 11.27
CA GLU A 213 1.43 -7.03 10.22
C GLU A 213 1.02 -6.17 9.02
N LYS A 214 -0.27 -6.22 8.66
CA LYS A 214 -0.83 -5.49 7.51
C LYS A 214 -1.45 -4.14 7.86
N GLY A 215 -1.58 -3.83 9.15
CA GLY A 215 -2.22 -2.59 9.60
C GLY A 215 -3.70 -2.50 9.27
N LYS A 216 -4.42 -3.62 9.16
CA LYS A 216 -5.83 -3.70 8.77
C LYS A 216 -6.72 -4.18 9.91
N ALA A 217 -7.98 -3.76 9.90
CA ALA A 217 -9.02 -4.38 10.70
C ALA A 217 -9.83 -5.35 9.82
N VAL A 218 -9.76 -6.63 10.15
CA VAL A 218 -10.48 -7.71 9.47
C VAL A 218 -11.52 -8.26 10.43
N LEU A 219 -12.79 -8.26 10.03
CA LEU A 219 -13.93 -8.80 10.77
C LEU A 219 -14.60 -9.87 9.92
N GLU A 220 -14.66 -11.09 10.45
CA GLU A 220 -15.34 -12.22 9.81
C GLU A 220 -16.78 -12.31 10.29
N SER A 221 -17.72 -12.39 9.37
CA SER A 221 -19.17 -12.44 9.62
C SER A 221 -19.68 -11.37 10.59
N PRO A 222 -19.30 -10.08 10.40
CA PRO A 222 -19.71 -9.02 11.31
C PRO A 222 -21.21 -8.72 11.21
N VAL A 223 -21.78 -8.26 12.32
CA VAL A 223 -23.00 -7.45 12.29
C VAL A 223 -22.62 -6.01 11.98
N VAL A 224 -23.49 -5.30 11.25
CA VAL A 224 -23.23 -3.94 10.78
C VAL A 224 -24.24 -2.98 11.37
N LEU A 225 -23.76 -2.00 12.11
CA LEU A 225 -24.57 -0.90 12.65
C LEU A 225 -24.30 0.34 11.81
N ILE A 226 -25.35 0.96 11.28
CA ILE A 226 -25.24 2.17 10.44
C ILE A 226 -26.00 3.31 11.12
N THR A 227 -25.32 4.41 11.39
CA THR A 227 -25.95 5.57 12.04
C THR A 227 -25.49 6.88 11.41
N GLU A 228 -26.45 7.76 11.16
CA GLU A 228 -26.22 9.17 10.82
C GLU A 228 -26.00 10.00 12.07
N THR A 229 -26.70 9.64 13.17
CA THR A 229 -26.58 10.31 14.46
C THR A 229 -25.27 9.96 15.16
N GLU A 230 -24.62 10.93 15.78
CA GLU A 230 -23.40 10.72 16.54
C GLU A 230 -23.66 9.88 17.81
N ILE A 231 -22.87 8.85 17.99
CA ILE A 231 -22.87 8.04 19.21
C ILE A 231 -22.01 8.79 20.26
N ASP A 232 -22.65 9.57 21.11
CA ASP A 232 -22.03 10.36 22.17
C ASP A 232 -21.82 9.56 23.48
N SER A 233 -22.56 8.47 23.67
CA SER A 233 -22.49 7.59 24.84
C SER A 233 -22.55 6.13 24.46
N ILE A 234 -21.68 5.31 25.10
CA ILE A 234 -21.67 3.86 24.90
C ILE A 234 -22.98 3.20 25.33
N ARG A 235 -23.72 3.82 26.25
CA ARG A 235 -25.01 3.31 26.76
C ARG A 235 -26.06 3.28 25.67
N LYS A 236 -26.06 4.26 24.77
CA LYS A 236 -27.03 4.35 23.65
C LYS A 236 -26.98 3.13 22.72
N ILE A 237 -25.84 2.46 22.62
CA ILE A 237 -25.69 1.26 21.79
C ILE A 237 -25.47 -0.01 22.61
N GLN A 238 -25.77 0.03 23.91
CA GLN A 238 -25.52 -1.10 24.82
C GLN A 238 -26.23 -2.38 24.37
N ASN A 239 -27.51 -2.31 23.99
CA ASN A 239 -28.29 -3.48 23.54
C ASN A 239 -27.64 -4.18 22.36
N VAL A 240 -27.17 -3.41 21.38
CA VAL A 240 -26.49 -3.90 20.17
C VAL A 240 -25.14 -4.53 20.51
N LEU A 241 -24.35 -3.91 21.41
CA LEU A 241 -23.08 -4.47 21.86
C LEU A 241 -23.30 -5.77 22.65
N GLU A 242 -24.32 -5.84 23.53
CA GLU A 242 -24.67 -7.06 24.24
C GLU A 242 -25.07 -8.18 23.27
N TYR A 243 -25.84 -7.86 22.23
CA TYR A 243 -26.19 -8.83 21.20
C TYR A 243 -24.92 -9.36 20.48
N ALA A 244 -24.02 -8.48 20.06
CA ALA A 244 -22.77 -8.87 19.42
C ALA A 244 -21.89 -9.76 20.32
N ILE A 245 -21.84 -9.47 21.63
CA ILE A 245 -21.10 -10.27 22.62
C ILE A 245 -21.76 -11.64 22.81
N LYS A 246 -23.09 -11.69 22.99
CA LYS A 246 -23.85 -12.94 23.20
C LYS A 246 -23.76 -13.85 21.97
N SER A 247 -23.89 -13.29 20.79
CA SER A 247 -23.77 -14.04 19.52
C SER A 247 -22.33 -14.35 19.13
N LYS A 248 -21.33 -13.82 19.84
CA LYS A 248 -19.88 -13.92 19.54
C LYS A 248 -19.51 -13.40 18.16
N ARG A 249 -20.31 -12.51 17.61
CA ARG A 249 -20.08 -11.91 16.29
C ARG A 249 -19.32 -10.58 16.44
N PRO A 250 -18.37 -10.28 15.53
CA PRO A 250 -17.79 -8.95 15.44
C PRO A 250 -18.85 -7.91 15.09
N ILE A 251 -18.58 -6.65 15.42
CA ILE A 251 -19.44 -5.53 15.01
C ILE A 251 -18.64 -4.49 14.22
N LEU A 252 -19.17 -4.10 13.07
CA LEU A 252 -18.73 -2.95 12.29
C LEU A 252 -19.71 -1.81 12.54
N ILE A 253 -19.23 -0.68 13.03
CA ILE A 253 -20.00 0.53 13.24
C ILE A 253 -19.63 1.53 12.13
N ILE A 254 -20.63 1.95 11.34
CA ILE A 254 -20.48 2.95 10.28
C ILE A 254 -21.22 4.21 10.74
N GLY A 255 -20.46 5.24 11.12
CA GLY A 255 -21.02 6.48 11.64
C GLY A 255 -20.05 7.23 12.56
N ASN A 256 -20.50 8.36 13.07
CA ASN A 256 -19.70 9.16 13.99
C ASN A 256 -19.79 8.59 15.41
N VAL A 257 -18.63 8.36 16.01
CA VAL A 257 -18.51 7.90 17.41
C VAL A 257 -17.67 8.91 18.16
N GLY A 258 -18.23 9.48 19.21
CA GLY A 258 -17.57 10.45 20.07
C GLY A 258 -16.34 9.88 20.79
N PRO A 259 -15.45 10.75 21.33
CA PRO A 259 -14.18 10.32 21.94
C PRO A 259 -14.35 9.37 23.14
N GLN A 260 -15.38 9.58 23.95
CA GLN A 260 -15.64 8.77 25.14
C GLN A 260 -16.09 7.34 24.78
N PRO A 261 -17.16 7.13 23.97
CA PRO A 261 -17.54 5.79 23.53
C PRO A 261 -16.46 5.12 22.69
N MET A 262 -15.70 5.85 21.87
CA MET A 262 -14.55 5.30 21.13
C MET A 262 -13.51 4.71 22.08
N SER A 263 -13.15 5.43 23.14
CA SER A 263 -12.18 4.94 24.15
C SER A 263 -12.71 3.69 24.86
N ALA A 264 -14.02 3.63 25.16
CA ALA A 264 -14.65 2.48 25.78
C ALA A 264 -14.64 1.25 24.84
N LEU A 265 -14.92 1.42 23.55
CA LEU A 265 -14.85 0.35 22.53
C LEU A 265 -13.43 -0.19 22.40
N ILE A 266 -12.43 0.68 22.29
CA ILE A 266 -11.01 0.30 22.19
C ILE A 266 -10.59 -0.47 23.44
N MET A 267 -10.97 -0.03 24.64
CA MET A 267 -10.65 -0.71 25.89
C MET A 267 -11.27 -2.11 25.96
N ASN A 268 -12.53 -2.26 25.57
CA ASN A 268 -13.20 -3.56 25.56
C ASN A 268 -12.61 -4.51 24.49
N LYS A 269 -12.22 -3.98 23.33
CA LYS A 269 -11.49 -4.73 22.32
C LYS A 269 -10.13 -5.21 22.85
N ALA A 270 -9.35 -4.32 23.49
CA ALA A 270 -8.06 -4.67 24.06
C ALA A 270 -8.15 -5.74 25.16
N LYS A 271 -9.25 -5.76 25.93
CA LYS A 271 -9.55 -6.81 26.92
C LYS A 271 -10.08 -8.12 26.28
N GLY A 272 -10.31 -8.14 24.97
CA GLY A 272 -10.86 -9.31 24.28
C GLY A 272 -12.37 -9.54 24.48
N ASN A 273 -13.09 -8.59 25.07
CA ASN A 273 -14.53 -8.70 25.34
C ASN A 273 -15.37 -8.61 24.07
N ILE A 274 -14.91 -7.83 23.07
CA ILE A 274 -15.61 -7.59 21.82
C ILE A 274 -14.62 -7.45 20.67
N LYS A 275 -15.02 -7.91 19.48
CA LYS A 275 -14.32 -7.61 18.22
C LYS A 275 -15.09 -6.48 17.54
N VAL A 276 -14.51 -5.30 17.48
CA VAL A 276 -15.17 -4.10 16.94
C VAL A 276 -14.25 -3.34 16.01
N ASN A 277 -14.83 -2.78 14.96
CA ASN A 277 -14.24 -1.73 14.16
C ASN A 277 -15.22 -0.57 13.97
N VAL A 278 -14.70 0.64 13.87
CA VAL A 278 -15.47 1.86 13.67
C VAL A 278 -14.91 2.60 12.47
N VAL A 279 -15.79 2.95 11.55
CA VAL A 279 -15.47 3.76 10.36
C VAL A 279 -16.42 4.94 10.28
N GLU A 280 -15.94 6.05 9.73
CA GLU A 280 -16.79 7.21 9.50
C GLU A 280 -17.82 6.93 8.41
N ALA A 281 -18.95 7.62 8.49
CA ALA A 281 -19.91 7.64 7.39
C ALA A 281 -19.25 8.22 6.13
N PRO A 282 -19.31 7.53 4.98
CA PRO A 282 -18.71 8.02 3.76
C PRO A 282 -19.47 9.24 3.20
N GLY A 283 -18.76 10.12 2.49
CA GLY A 283 -19.33 11.31 1.88
C GLY A 283 -19.35 12.55 2.76
N PHE A 284 -19.86 13.65 2.21
CA PHE A 284 -19.97 14.93 2.90
C PHE A 284 -21.36 15.51 2.71
N SER A 285 -21.94 16.08 3.79
CA SER A 285 -23.23 16.76 3.78
C SER A 285 -24.39 15.86 3.28
N THR A 286 -25.21 16.33 2.37
CA THR A 286 -26.39 15.59 1.85
C THR A 286 -26.07 14.24 1.20
N LEU A 287 -24.84 14.07 0.70
CA LEU A 287 -24.40 12.80 0.11
C LEU A 287 -24.13 11.71 1.14
N THR A 288 -23.83 12.08 2.39
CA THR A 288 -23.58 11.11 3.46
C THR A 288 -24.80 10.23 3.69
N ARG A 289 -25.99 10.83 3.73
CA ARG A 289 -27.25 10.08 3.92
C ARG A 289 -27.49 9.09 2.81
N ASP A 290 -27.36 9.54 1.56
CA ASP A 290 -27.52 8.68 0.40
C ASP A 290 -26.56 7.47 0.40
N MET A 291 -25.31 7.67 0.82
CA MET A 291 -24.32 6.61 0.92
C MET A 291 -24.59 5.66 2.08
N LEU A 292 -25.09 6.16 3.23
CA LEU A 292 -25.53 5.31 4.33
C LEU A 292 -26.72 4.43 3.93
N ASP A 293 -27.69 4.99 3.20
CA ASP A 293 -28.82 4.23 2.66
C ASP A 293 -28.37 3.18 1.63
N ASP A 294 -27.34 3.49 0.81
CA ASP A 294 -26.74 2.54 -0.13
C ASP A 294 -26.08 1.37 0.61
N LEU A 295 -25.32 1.66 1.68
CA LEU A 295 -24.69 0.64 2.53
C LEU A 295 -25.72 -0.19 3.31
N ALA A 296 -26.80 0.46 3.76
CA ALA A 296 -27.90 -0.23 4.41
C ALA A 296 -28.62 -1.21 3.47
N ALA A 297 -28.84 -0.80 2.21
CA ALA A 297 -29.41 -1.68 1.20
C ALA A 297 -28.56 -2.94 0.97
N ILE A 298 -27.23 -2.80 0.93
CA ILE A 298 -26.28 -3.92 0.71
C ILE A 298 -26.24 -4.87 1.91
N THR A 299 -26.17 -4.31 3.12
CA THR A 299 -25.98 -5.10 4.35
C THR A 299 -27.28 -5.59 4.97
N GLY A 300 -28.42 -5.07 4.52
CA GLY A 300 -29.72 -5.30 5.16
C GLY A 300 -29.88 -4.54 6.49
N ALA A 301 -28.99 -3.61 6.83
CA ALA A 301 -29.11 -2.76 8.00
C ALA A 301 -30.21 -1.71 7.83
N ARG A 302 -30.64 -1.12 8.95
CA ARG A 302 -31.45 0.09 8.95
C ARG A 302 -30.59 1.28 9.38
N VAL A 303 -30.64 2.38 8.61
CA VAL A 303 -29.94 3.62 8.99
C VAL A 303 -30.67 4.27 10.16
N ILE A 304 -29.95 4.53 11.24
CA ILE A 304 -30.46 5.19 12.42
C ILE A 304 -30.28 6.70 12.28
N SER A 305 -31.38 7.46 12.41
CA SER A 305 -31.37 8.92 12.32
C SER A 305 -32.35 9.52 13.33
N GLU A 306 -31.84 10.24 14.32
CA GLU A 306 -32.66 10.98 15.28
C GLU A 306 -33.52 12.05 14.58
N ASP A 307 -33.04 12.64 13.48
CA ASP A 307 -33.80 13.59 12.68
C ASP A 307 -35.08 12.99 12.05
N LEU A 308 -35.10 11.68 11.85
CA LEU A 308 -36.27 10.93 11.38
C LEU A 308 -37.09 10.30 12.51
N GLY A 309 -36.73 10.53 13.76
CA GLY A 309 -37.44 10.07 14.94
C GLY A 309 -36.97 8.72 15.49
N ASP A 310 -35.85 8.18 15.02
CA ASP A 310 -35.23 7.01 15.66
C ASP A 310 -34.55 7.46 16.96
N ASP A 311 -34.56 6.56 17.96
CA ASP A 311 -33.87 6.78 19.24
C ASP A 311 -32.80 5.70 19.43
N LEU A 312 -31.54 6.16 19.54
CA LEU A 312 -30.38 5.27 19.75
C LEU A 312 -30.49 4.41 21.02
N ASP A 313 -31.20 4.89 22.05
CA ASP A 313 -31.44 4.12 23.30
C ASP A 313 -32.41 2.95 23.09
N LEU A 314 -33.23 2.97 22.03
CA LEU A 314 -34.27 1.96 21.73
C LEU A 314 -33.87 0.98 20.62
N ILE A 315 -32.66 1.08 20.07
CA ILE A 315 -32.23 0.16 19.01
C ILE A 315 -32.00 -1.26 19.54
N ASP A 316 -32.32 -2.23 18.71
CA ASP A 316 -32.12 -3.66 18.95
C ASP A 316 -31.44 -4.35 17.72
N GLU A 317 -31.43 -5.68 17.74
CA GLU A 317 -30.83 -6.48 16.66
C GLU A 317 -31.52 -6.30 15.30
N SER A 318 -32.77 -5.82 15.26
CA SER A 318 -33.50 -5.62 14.00
C SER A 318 -32.96 -4.45 13.16
N PHE A 319 -32.16 -3.57 13.76
CA PHE A 319 -31.49 -2.48 13.08
C PHE A 319 -30.16 -2.90 12.43
N LEU A 320 -29.65 -4.08 12.85
CA LEU A 320 -28.34 -4.56 12.38
C LEU A 320 -28.44 -5.23 11.03
N GLY A 321 -27.50 -4.88 10.17
CA GLY A 321 -27.22 -5.64 8.96
C GLY A 321 -26.17 -6.72 9.18
N GLU A 322 -25.87 -7.46 8.12
CA GLU A 322 -24.89 -8.53 8.13
C GLU A 322 -23.95 -8.43 6.94
N ALA A 323 -22.73 -8.90 7.14
CA ALA A 323 -21.76 -9.08 6.07
C ALA A 323 -21.03 -10.40 6.23
N VAL A 324 -20.49 -10.92 5.14
CA VAL A 324 -19.61 -12.10 5.17
C VAL A 324 -18.26 -11.69 5.76
N LYS A 325 -17.75 -10.55 5.32
CA LYS A 325 -16.47 -10.02 5.79
C LYS A 325 -16.42 -8.51 5.67
N ALA A 326 -15.70 -7.87 6.58
CA ALA A 326 -15.36 -6.46 6.46
C ALA A 326 -13.87 -6.27 6.66
N VAL A 327 -13.22 -5.59 5.70
CA VAL A 327 -11.78 -5.27 5.73
C VAL A 327 -11.62 -3.77 5.64
N THR A 328 -10.99 -3.18 6.66
CA THR A 328 -10.70 -1.74 6.70
C THR A 328 -9.20 -1.50 6.76
N ASP A 329 -8.68 -0.69 5.88
CA ASP A 329 -7.30 -0.18 5.94
C ASP A 329 -7.27 1.31 6.36
N ASP A 330 -6.18 2.00 6.15
CA ASP A 330 -6.03 3.42 6.53
C ASP A 330 -6.83 4.40 5.65
N LYS A 331 -7.41 3.94 4.54
CA LYS A 331 -8.13 4.76 3.56
C LYS A 331 -9.52 4.26 3.24
N ASP A 332 -9.65 2.97 3.09
CA ASP A 332 -10.82 2.33 2.49
C ASP A 332 -11.41 1.25 3.41
N THR A 333 -12.71 1.01 3.25
CA THR A 333 -13.40 -0.15 3.82
C THR A 333 -14.05 -0.95 2.70
N VAL A 334 -13.85 -2.27 2.73
CA VAL A 334 -14.49 -3.23 1.83
C VAL A 334 -15.41 -4.13 2.64
N ILE A 335 -16.66 -4.22 2.23
CA ILE A 335 -17.66 -5.12 2.81
C ILE A 335 -18.04 -6.14 1.73
N THR A 336 -17.97 -7.42 2.04
CA THR A 336 -18.44 -8.50 1.17
C THR A 336 -19.73 -9.09 1.70
N THR A 337 -20.66 -9.41 0.79
CA THR A 337 -21.96 -10.02 1.07
C THR A 337 -22.13 -11.29 0.25
N THR A 338 -23.08 -12.15 0.61
CA THR A 338 -23.31 -13.40 -0.11
C THR A 338 -23.95 -13.19 -1.48
N GLU A 339 -24.90 -12.25 -1.57
CA GLU A 339 -25.68 -11.97 -2.79
C GLU A 339 -26.13 -10.52 -2.79
N ILE A 340 -26.30 -9.96 -3.99
CA ILE A 340 -26.99 -8.67 -4.18
C ILE A 340 -28.47 -8.89 -3.91
N ASN A 341 -28.96 -8.34 -2.80
CA ASN A 341 -30.36 -8.42 -2.42
C ASN A 341 -31.28 -7.55 -3.30
N GLU A 342 -32.61 -7.75 -3.23
CA GLU A 342 -33.57 -6.97 -4.02
C GLU A 342 -33.52 -5.48 -3.73
N ALA A 343 -33.29 -5.09 -2.46
CA ALA A 343 -33.18 -3.69 -2.06
C ALA A 343 -31.99 -2.99 -2.76
N THR A 344 -30.87 -3.68 -2.93
CA THR A 344 -29.71 -3.17 -3.68
C THR A 344 -30.04 -3.00 -5.17
N LYS A 345 -30.76 -3.94 -5.78
CA LYS A 345 -31.18 -3.85 -7.18
C LYS A 345 -32.09 -2.66 -7.42
N ASP A 346 -33.11 -2.48 -6.57
CA ASP A 346 -34.05 -1.35 -6.62
C ASP A 346 -33.31 -0.02 -6.45
N ARG A 347 -32.28 0.01 -5.61
CA ARG A 347 -31.44 1.20 -5.38
C ARG A 347 -30.64 1.54 -6.62
N ILE A 348 -30.03 0.55 -7.29
CA ILE A 348 -29.30 0.73 -8.55
C ILE A 348 -30.23 1.28 -9.63
N GLU A 349 -31.44 0.72 -9.79
CA GLU A 349 -32.43 1.22 -10.76
C GLU A 349 -32.83 2.67 -10.47
N THR A 350 -32.96 3.02 -9.19
CA THR A 350 -33.30 4.38 -8.78
C THR A 350 -32.20 5.35 -9.17
N ILE A 351 -30.92 5.00 -8.90
CA ILE A 351 -29.77 5.80 -9.28
C ILE A 351 -29.66 5.92 -10.81
N GLU A 352 -29.94 4.85 -11.54
CA GLU A 352 -29.94 4.89 -13.03
C GLU A 352 -31.00 5.84 -13.60
N LYS A 353 -32.15 5.95 -12.97
CA LYS A 353 -33.18 6.93 -13.34
C LYS A 353 -32.68 8.35 -13.06
N GLN A 354 -32.08 8.57 -11.87
CA GLN A 354 -31.49 9.87 -11.51
C GLN A 354 -30.38 10.31 -12.48
N ILE A 355 -29.50 9.38 -12.89
CA ILE A 355 -28.43 9.65 -13.88
C ILE A 355 -29.00 10.14 -15.21
N LYS A 356 -30.15 9.61 -15.66
CA LYS A 356 -30.77 10.02 -16.93
C LYS A 356 -31.38 11.41 -16.86
N GLU A 357 -31.81 11.86 -15.70
CA GLU A 357 -32.48 13.15 -15.48
C GLU A 357 -31.51 14.26 -15.08
N GLU A 358 -30.36 13.91 -14.46
CA GLU A 358 -29.38 14.86 -13.94
C GLU A 358 -28.58 15.52 -15.08
N LYS A 359 -28.42 16.85 -15.00
CA LYS A 359 -27.66 17.65 -15.96
C LYS A 359 -26.38 18.27 -15.39
N ASN A 360 -26.25 18.29 -14.08
CA ASN A 360 -25.08 18.84 -13.43
C ASN A 360 -23.91 17.83 -13.50
N PRO A 361 -22.79 18.15 -14.15
CA PRO A 361 -21.67 17.22 -14.32
C PRO A 361 -21.09 16.70 -12.99
N TYR A 362 -21.11 17.51 -11.94
CA TYR A 362 -20.62 17.12 -10.63
C TYR A 362 -21.54 16.07 -9.97
N LEU A 363 -22.86 16.33 -9.96
CA LEU A 363 -23.85 15.40 -9.41
C LEU A 363 -23.90 14.10 -10.23
N LEU A 364 -23.81 14.22 -11.55
CA LEU A 364 -23.78 13.08 -12.47
C LEU A 364 -22.56 12.19 -12.19
N LYS A 365 -21.39 12.78 -11.92
CA LYS A 365 -20.22 12.02 -11.51
C LYS A 365 -20.48 11.29 -10.19
N LYS A 366 -21.06 11.94 -9.19
CA LYS A 366 -21.38 11.33 -7.89
C LYS A 366 -22.38 10.19 -7.99
N LEU A 367 -23.41 10.33 -8.81
CA LEU A 367 -24.37 9.25 -9.07
C LEU A 367 -23.70 8.06 -9.76
N ASN A 368 -22.80 8.30 -10.71
CA ASN A 368 -22.03 7.23 -11.33
C ASN A 368 -21.06 6.55 -10.34
N ASP A 369 -20.41 7.30 -9.45
CA ASP A 369 -19.55 6.75 -8.41
C ASP A 369 -20.37 5.84 -7.46
N ARG A 370 -21.58 6.26 -7.05
CA ARG A 370 -22.50 5.45 -6.23
C ARG A 370 -22.98 4.19 -6.96
N LYS A 371 -23.37 4.32 -8.23
CA LYS A 371 -23.74 3.17 -9.05
C LYS A 371 -22.60 2.15 -9.16
N ALA A 372 -21.38 2.62 -9.43
CA ALA A 372 -20.20 1.76 -9.48
C ALA A 372 -19.93 1.06 -8.14
N MET A 373 -20.14 1.76 -7.03
CA MET A 373 -20.02 1.20 -5.68
C MET A 373 -21.02 0.06 -5.44
N LEU A 374 -22.32 0.28 -5.76
CA LEU A 374 -23.39 -0.69 -5.56
C LEU A 374 -23.32 -1.90 -6.50
N SER A 375 -22.81 -1.70 -7.70
CA SER A 375 -22.61 -2.74 -8.72
C SER A 375 -21.25 -3.41 -8.63
N GLY A 376 -20.45 -3.07 -7.61
CA GLY A 376 -19.10 -3.57 -7.42
C GLY A 376 -19.07 -5.06 -7.14
N ALA A 377 -18.09 -5.73 -7.77
CA ALA A 377 -17.73 -7.09 -7.43
C ALA A 377 -16.40 -7.10 -6.68
N VAL A 378 -16.26 -8.01 -5.73
CA VAL A 378 -15.01 -8.24 -5.00
C VAL A 378 -14.43 -9.58 -5.43
N GLY A 379 -13.25 -9.56 -6.04
CA GLY A 379 -12.50 -10.76 -6.34
C GLY A 379 -11.73 -11.21 -5.09
N ILE A 380 -11.87 -12.45 -4.69
CA ILE A 380 -11.10 -13.03 -3.58
C ILE A 380 -10.15 -14.06 -4.17
N ILE A 381 -8.86 -13.88 -3.95
CA ILE A 381 -7.82 -14.84 -4.32
C ILE A 381 -7.49 -15.67 -3.09
N TYR A 382 -7.94 -16.92 -3.09
CA TYR A 382 -7.59 -17.88 -2.06
C TYR A 382 -6.23 -18.48 -2.38
N VAL A 383 -5.25 -18.26 -1.49
CA VAL A 383 -3.88 -18.72 -1.68
C VAL A 383 -3.68 -20.02 -0.94
N GLY A 384 -3.41 -21.09 -1.69
CA GLY A 384 -3.10 -22.42 -1.17
C GLY A 384 -1.64 -22.79 -1.32
N ALA A 385 -1.10 -23.60 -0.39
CA ALA A 385 0.26 -24.10 -0.41
C ALA A 385 0.42 -25.37 0.46
N ASN A 386 1.48 -26.16 0.19
CA ASN A 386 1.75 -27.41 0.92
C ASN A 386 2.38 -27.22 2.30
N SER A 387 2.89 -26.02 2.59
CA SER A 387 3.52 -25.70 3.88
C SER A 387 3.28 -24.25 4.29
N LYS A 388 3.34 -23.96 5.60
CA LYS A 388 3.19 -22.59 6.13
C LYS A 388 4.27 -21.64 5.61
N VAL A 389 5.48 -22.11 5.35
CA VAL A 389 6.58 -21.28 4.82
C VAL A 389 6.29 -20.91 3.36
N GLU A 390 5.89 -21.89 2.54
CA GLU A 390 5.47 -21.68 1.16
C GLU A 390 4.25 -20.75 1.08
N LEU A 391 3.25 -20.98 1.96
CA LEU A 391 2.05 -20.16 2.02
C LEU A 391 2.39 -18.69 2.27
N LYS A 392 3.27 -18.41 3.23
CA LYS A 392 3.69 -17.04 3.53
C LYS A 392 4.37 -16.38 2.33
N GLU A 393 5.34 -17.06 1.71
CA GLU A 393 6.06 -16.54 0.54
C GLU A 393 5.13 -16.32 -0.66
N LYS A 394 4.17 -17.23 -0.87
CA LYS A 394 3.21 -17.13 -1.95
C LYS A 394 2.20 -16.00 -1.71
N LYS A 395 1.78 -15.79 -0.46
CA LYS A 395 0.93 -14.64 -0.07
C LYS A 395 1.62 -13.32 -0.34
N ASP A 396 2.89 -13.17 0.05
CA ASP A 396 3.65 -11.94 -0.18
C ASP A 396 3.70 -11.63 -1.70
N ARG A 397 3.98 -12.62 -2.54
CA ARG A 397 3.96 -12.46 -4.02
C ARG A 397 2.60 -12.10 -4.60
N VAL A 398 1.53 -12.71 -4.09
CA VAL A 398 0.15 -12.41 -4.54
C VAL A 398 -0.22 -10.99 -4.14
N GLU A 399 0.13 -10.57 -2.93
CA GLU A 399 -0.15 -9.22 -2.45
C GLU A 399 0.57 -8.15 -3.28
N ASP A 400 1.87 -8.34 -3.54
CA ASP A 400 2.66 -7.45 -4.41
C ASP A 400 2.06 -7.35 -5.82
N ALA A 401 1.62 -8.48 -6.39
CA ALA A 401 1.03 -8.50 -7.72
C ALA A 401 -0.36 -7.83 -7.76
N ILE A 402 -1.19 -7.99 -6.73
CA ILE A 402 -2.47 -7.27 -6.60
C ILE A 402 -2.24 -5.76 -6.59
N TYR A 403 -1.29 -5.29 -5.78
CA TYR A 403 -0.97 -3.85 -5.71
C TYR A 403 -0.36 -3.33 -7.01
N ALA A 404 0.52 -4.09 -7.66
CA ALA A 404 1.11 -3.70 -8.93
C ALA A 404 0.08 -3.58 -10.04
N VAL A 405 -0.88 -4.53 -10.14
CA VAL A 405 -1.99 -4.45 -11.10
C VAL A 405 -2.88 -3.25 -10.81
N LYS A 406 -3.23 -3.02 -9.53
CA LYS A 406 -4.00 -1.83 -9.12
C LYS A 406 -3.30 -0.52 -9.49
N ALA A 407 -1.99 -0.44 -9.26
CA ALA A 407 -1.18 0.72 -9.63
C ALA A 407 -1.12 0.93 -11.15
N ALA A 408 -0.99 -0.15 -11.91
CA ALA A 408 -0.97 -0.12 -13.38
C ALA A 408 -2.32 0.30 -13.97
N LEU A 409 -3.44 -0.18 -13.43
CA LEU A 409 -4.78 0.24 -13.83
C LEU A 409 -5.00 1.73 -13.60
N LYS A 410 -4.43 2.29 -12.52
CA LYS A 410 -4.61 3.69 -12.13
C LYS A 410 -3.84 4.66 -13.03
N GLU A 411 -2.56 4.40 -13.34
CA GLU A 411 -1.68 5.35 -14.02
C GLU A 411 -1.01 4.79 -15.27
N GLY A 412 -1.28 3.54 -15.63
CA GLY A 412 -0.66 2.88 -16.77
C GLY A 412 0.70 2.26 -16.46
N ILE A 413 1.39 1.86 -17.53
CA ILE A 413 2.66 1.15 -17.49
C ILE A 413 3.75 1.87 -18.28
N VAL A 414 5.00 1.55 -17.96
CA VAL A 414 6.20 1.97 -18.69
C VAL A 414 7.10 0.76 -18.97
N PRO A 415 8.14 0.89 -19.85
CA PRO A 415 9.18 -0.13 -19.98
C PRO A 415 9.78 -0.47 -18.62
N GLY A 416 9.73 -1.73 -18.23
CA GLY A 416 10.10 -2.21 -16.91
C GLY A 416 11.61 -2.40 -16.69
N ALA A 417 11.95 -3.06 -15.58
CA ALA A 417 13.33 -3.35 -15.15
C ALA A 417 14.24 -2.10 -15.10
N GLY A 418 13.68 -0.95 -14.73
CA GLY A 418 14.40 0.33 -14.63
C GLY A 418 14.72 0.99 -15.99
N VAL A 419 14.34 0.40 -17.13
CA VAL A 419 14.60 0.94 -18.47
C VAL A 419 13.94 2.30 -18.68
N ALA A 420 12.74 2.53 -18.14
CA ALA A 420 12.06 3.83 -18.23
C ALA A 420 12.88 4.95 -17.58
N LEU A 421 13.54 4.67 -16.45
CA LEU A 421 14.42 5.62 -15.76
C LEU A 421 15.71 5.89 -16.54
N VAL A 422 16.32 4.86 -17.13
CA VAL A 422 17.50 5.04 -18.03
C VAL A 422 17.13 5.87 -19.23
N ASN A 423 15.97 5.62 -19.85
CA ASN A 423 15.48 6.42 -20.97
C ASN A 423 15.19 7.88 -20.57
N ALA A 424 14.68 8.12 -19.35
CA ALA A 424 14.50 9.47 -18.82
C ALA A 424 15.85 10.17 -18.66
N SER A 425 16.84 9.49 -18.08
CA SER A 425 18.20 10.01 -17.92
C SER A 425 18.83 10.42 -19.25
N SER A 426 18.69 9.60 -20.29
CA SER A 426 19.24 9.87 -21.62
C SER A 426 18.47 10.95 -22.40
N SER A 427 17.17 11.13 -22.10
CA SER A 427 16.31 12.09 -22.83
C SER A 427 16.29 13.48 -22.21
N ILE A 428 16.68 13.63 -20.94
CA ILE A 428 16.63 14.87 -20.19
C ILE A 428 18.04 15.47 -20.07
N SER A 429 18.29 16.60 -20.73
CA SER A 429 19.54 17.35 -20.54
C SER A 429 19.53 18.06 -19.19
N PRO A 430 20.53 17.86 -18.31
CA PRO A 430 20.60 18.51 -17.01
C PRO A 430 20.83 20.01 -17.14
N LYS A 431 20.11 20.81 -16.33
CA LYS A 431 20.24 22.28 -16.28
C LYS A 431 21.14 22.76 -15.14
N CYS A 432 21.41 21.91 -14.17
CA CYS A 432 22.24 22.22 -13.01
C CYS A 432 22.90 20.95 -12.45
N PRO A 433 23.94 21.09 -11.61
CA PRO A 433 24.66 19.95 -11.05
C PRO A 433 23.78 18.97 -10.27
N GLY A 434 22.82 19.46 -9.46
CA GLY A 434 21.90 18.60 -8.72
C GLY A 434 21.01 17.75 -9.62
N GLU A 435 20.55 18.30 -10.74
CA GLU A 435 19.80 17.55 -11.74
C GLU A 435 20.66 16.47 -12.41
N LYS A 436 21.94 16.77 -12.68
CA LYS A 436 22.89 15.78 -13.21
C LYS A 436 23.08 14.62 -12.24
N ILE A 437 23.29 14.91 -10.94
CA ILE A 437 23.39 13.88 -9.90
C ILE A 437 22.19 12.94 -9.94
N LEU A 438 20.97 13.48 -9.99
CA LEU A 438 19.77 12.65 -10.06
C LEU A 438 19.74 11.80 -11.33
N LEU A 439 19.95 12.41 -12.50
CA LEU A 439 19.90 11.71 -13.79
C LEU A 439 20.93 10.59 -13.91
N ASP A 440 22.09 10.74 -13.28
CA ASP A 440 23.10 9.67 -13.22
C ASP A 440 22.67 8.57 -12.23
N ALA A 441 22.12 8.96 -11.09
CA ALA A 441 21.70 8.03 -10.03
C ALA A 441 20.51 7.13 -10.43
N ILE A 442 19.55 7.64 -11.20
CA ILE A 442 18.34 6.86 -11.56
C ILE A 442 18.59 5.68 -12.49
N LYS A 443 19.80 5.52 -12.99
CA LYS A 443 20.23 4.34 -13.76
C LYS A 443 20.48 3.11 -12.88
N ALA A 444 20.61 3.29 -11.58
CA ALA A 444 21.05 2.24 -10.65
C ALA A 444 20.12 1.01 -10.58
N PRO A 445 18.78 1.14 -10.57
CA PRO A 445 17.91 -0.04 -10.55
C PRO A 445 18.14 -0.96 -11.77
N PHE A 446 18.26 -0.39 -12.97
CA PHE A 446 18.56 -1.16 -14.19
C PHE A 446 19.90 -1.89 -14.08
N LYS A 447 20.97 -1.18 -13.65
CA LYS A 447 22.29 -1.78 -13.46
C LYS A 447 22.23 -2.93 -12.46
N ARG A 448 21.57 -2.72 -11.33
CA ARG A 448 21.49 -3.72 -10.27
C ARG A 448 20.73 -4.98 -10.69
N ILE A 449 19.65 -4.84 -11.46
CA ILE A 449 18.90 -5.97 -12.01
C ILE A 449 19.79 -6.84 -12.91
N LEU A 450 20.59 -6.21 -13.78
CA LEU A 450 21.52 -6.92 -14.66
C LEU A 450 22.65 -7.60 -13.86
N GLU A 451 23.24 -6.91 -12.89
CA GLU A 451 24.26 -7.47 -12.00
C GLU A 451 23.77 -8.69 -11.23
N ASN A 452 22.53 -8.64 -10.70
CA ASN A 452 21.91 -9.79 -10.05
C ASN A 452 21.72 -10.97 -11.01
N GLY A 453 21.51 -10.70 -12.29
CA GLY A 453 21.47 -11.69 -13.37
C GLY A 453 22.83 -12.15 -13.88
N GLY A 454 23.93 -11.63 -13.34
CA GLY A 454 25.29 -11.93 -13.82
C GLY A 454 25.61 -11.31 -15.19
N ILE A 455 24.88 -10.29 -15.60
CA ILE A 455 25.04 -9.61 -16.89
C ILE A 455 25.74 -8.27 -16.67
N THR A 456 26.79 -7.98 -17.43
CA THR A 456 27.44 -6.67 -17.40
C THR A 456 26.51 -5.63 -18.01
N PRO A 457 26.17 -4.54 -17.27
CA PRO A 457 25.31 -3.49 -17.79
C PRO A 457 25.97 -2.82 -19.01
N PRO A 458 25.24 -2.63 -20.14
CA PRO A 458 25.73 -1.89 -21.28
C PRO A 458 25.79 -0.39 -20.97
N ASP A 459 26.72 0.32 -21.60
CA ASP A 459 26.87 1.77 -21.45
C ASP A 459 25.64 2.53 -21.96
N GLU A 460 25.03 2.05 -23.06
CA GLU A 460 23.87 2.66 -23.68
C GLU A 460 22.82 1.62 -24.04
N ILE A 461 21.57 2.01 -23.91
CA ILE A 461 20.40 1.22 -24.36
C ILE A 461 19.51 2.07 -25.28
N GLY A 462 18.94 1.43 -26.29
CA GLY A 462 17.97 2.07 -27.17
C GLY A 462 16.67 2.40 -26.46
N LYS A 463 15.95 3.39 -26.95
CA LYS A 463 14.67 3.83 -26.38
C LYS A 463 13.66 2.67 -26.32
N GLY A 464 13.15 2.37 -25.11
CA GLY A 464 12.21 1.26 -24.86
C GLY A 464 12.84 -0.13 -25.02
N ARG A 465 14.14 -0.24 -25.18
CA ARG A 465 14.88 -1.51 -25.25
C ARG A 465 15.68 -1.73 -23.96
N GLY A 466 15.80 -2.99 -23.59
CA GLY A 466 16.58 -3.43 -22.43
C GLY A 466 17.08 -4.85 -22.65
N ILE A 467 17.61 -5.43 -21.60
CA ILE A 467 18.05 -6.83 -21.60
C ILE A 467 17.08 -7.62 -20.72
N ASP A 468 16.51 -8.67 -21.29
CA ASP A 468 15.81 -9.68 -20.53
C ASP A 468 16.84 -10.54 -19.78
N VAL A 469 16.84 -10.45 -18.46
CA VAL A 469 17.83 -11.14 -17.61
C VAL A 469 17.67 -12.66 -17.60
N VAL A 470 16.50 -13.17 -17.99
CA VAL A 470 16.24 -14.61 -18.07
C VAL A 470 16.85 -15.21 -19.32
N THR A 471 16.75 -14.49 -20.45
CA THR A 471 17.25 -14.98 -21.75
C THR A 471 18.60 -14.40 -22.15
N GLY A 472 19.07 -13.35 -21.48
CA GLY A 472 20.28 -12.60 -21.82
C GLY A 472 20.17 -11.76 -23.12
N LYS A 473 18.96 -11.66 -23.72
CA LYS A 473 18.76 -11.01 -25.03
C LYS A 473 18.29 -9.58 -24.90
N SER A 474 18.73 -8.71 -25.84
CA SER A 474 18.17 -7.37 -25.98
C SER A 474 16.79 -7.42 -26.62
N VAL A 475 15.77 -6.91 -25.90
CA VAL A 475 14.37 -6.96 -26.31
C VAL A 475 13.72 -5.57 -26.24
N ARG A 476 12.57 -5.38 -26.91
CA ARG A 476 11.66 -4.28 -26.63
C ARG A 476 10.85 -4.62 -25.39
N MET A 477 11.07 -3.90 -24.28
CA MET A 477 10.55 -4.24 -22.95
C MET A 477 9.04 -4.43 -22.94
N VAL A 478 8.29 -3.47 -23.47
CA VAL A 478 6.81 -3.54 -23.49
C VAL A 478 6.31 -4.73 -24.33
N SER A 479 6.89 -4.97 -25.51
CA SER A 479 6.50 -6.10 -26.37
C SER A 479 6.91 -7.45 -25.80
N ALA A 480 7.92 -7.48 -24.95
CA ALA A 480 8.37 -8.69 -24.25
C ALA A 480 7.60 -8.93 -22.93
N GLY A 481 6.63 -8.05 -22.60
CA GLY A 481 5.88 -8.12 -21.35
C GLY A 481 6.66 -7.67 -20.12
N ILE A 482 7.86 -7.11 -20.27
CA ILE A 482 8.67 -6.59 -19.15
C ILE A 482 8.30 -5.13 -18.92
N ILE A 483 7.38 -4.91 -17.99
CA ILE A 483 6.69 -3.64 -17.76
C ILE A 483 6.59 -3.34 -16.27
N ASP A 484 6.69 -2.06 -15.91
CA ASP A 484 6.51 -1.60 -14.53
C ASP A 484 5.31 -0.63 -14.44
N PRO A 485 4.53 -0.63 -13.34
CA PRO A 485 3.52 0.38 -13.11
C PRO A 485 4.14 1.77 -12.95
N VAL A 486 3.56 2.76 -13.62
CA VAL A 486 4.07 4.16 -13.57
C VAL A 486 4.01 4.70 -12.15
N LEU A 487 2.90 4.46 -11.44
CA LEU A 487 2.70 4.91 -10.06
C LEU A 487 3.83 4.42 -9.14
N VAL A 488 4.19 3.13 -9.22
CA VAL A 488 5.28 2.54 -8.41
C VAL A 488 6.61 3.22 -8.72
N THR A 489 6.96 3.35 -10.00
CA THR A 489 8.22 3.96 -10.42
C THR A 489 8.34 5.43 -9.97
N LYS A 490 7.27 6.22 -10.10
CA LYS A 490 7.21 7.63 -9.69
C LYS A 490 7.31 7.78 -8.17
N THR A 491 6.57 6.97 -7.43
CA THR A 491 6.54 7.00 -5.97
C THR A 491 7.89 6.59 -5.38
N ALA A 492 8.50 5.52 -5.90
CA ALA A 492 9.84 5.09 -5.50
C ALA A 492 10.88 6.20 -5.71
N LEU A 493 10.87 6.85 -6.88
CA LEU A 493 11.78 7.97 -7.18
C LEU A 493 11.57 9.16 -6.23
N LYS A 494 10.32 9.56 -6.01
CA LYS A 494 9.97 10.71 -5.17
C LYS A 494 10.39 10.49 -3.72
N ASN A 495 10.08 9.31 -3.15
CA ASN A 495 10.40 8.99 -1.78
C ASN A 495 11.91 8.81 -1.58
N ALA A 496 12.60 8.14 -2.52
CA ALA A 496 14.05 8.02 -2.52
C ALA A 496 14.75 9.39 -2.52
N ALA A 497 14.35 10.31 -3.41
CA ALA A 497 14.93 11.64 -3.49
C ALA A 497 14.63 12.48 -2.23
N SER A 498 13.44 12.35 -1.65
CA SER A 498 13.06 13.03 -0.41
C SER A 498 13.97 12.63 0.75
N VAL A 499 14.16 11.33 0.98
CA VAL A 499 15.03 10.82 2.05
C VAL A 499 16.48 11.12 1.77
N ALA A 500 16.98 10.92 0.54
CA ALA A 500 18.35 11.24 0.17
C ALA A 500 18.67 12.72 0.43
N THR A 501 17.80 13.66 0.01
CA THR A 501 18.01 15.09 0.24
C THR A 501 17.92 15.48 1.72
N THR A 502 17.20 14.74 2.53
CA THR A 502 17.16 14.90 3.99
C THR A 502 18.47 14.46 4.61
N ILE A 503 18.96 13.27 4.27
CA ILE A 503 20.25 12.72 4.75
C ILE A 503 21.41 13.64 4.36
N MET A 504 21.45 14.14 3.13
CA MET A 504 22.47 15.11 2.68
C MET A 504 22.56 16.36 3.56
N SER A 505 21.48 16.71 4.24
CA SER A 505 21.38 17.92 5.07
C SER A 505 21.86 17.69 6.49
N ALA A 506 22.08 16.44 6.89
CA ALA A 506 22.53 16.12 8.23
C ALA A 506 23.99 16.51 8.42
N ASP A 507 24.26 17.29 9.45
CA ASP A 507 25.61 17.67 9.89
C ASP A 507 25.99 17.05 11.22
N CYS A 508 24.99 16.61 11.99
CA CYS A 508 25.17 15.94 13.25
C CYS A 508 24.21 14.75 13.35
N VAL A 509 24.68 13.68 13.95
CA VAL A 509 23.85 12.52 14.35
C VAL A 509 23.94 12.38 15.84
N ILE A 510 22.79 12.39 16.50
CA ILE A 510 22.63 12.19 17.93
C ILE A 510 21.97 10.83 18.13
N SER A 511 22.68 9.90 18.71
CA SER A 511 22.17 8.55 18.97
C SER A 511 22.17 8.21 20.45
N ASN A 512 21.32 7.28 20.87
CA ASN A 512 21.36 6.74 22.23
C ASN A 512 22.57 5.80 22.34
N VAL A 513 23.33 5.95 23.43
CA VAL A 513 24.35 4.94 23.77
C VAL A 513 23.62 3.64 24.10
N ARG A 514 24.00 2.55 23.45
CA ARG A 514 23.50 1.20 23.73
C ARG A 514 24.60 0.45 24.48
N GLU A 515 24.30 -0.01 25.70
CA GLU A 515 25.14 -0.92 26.44
C GLU A 515 25.15 -2.32 25.84
#